data_9ddb9a4cd16593d43a7b9495ca412d30
#
_entry.id   9ddb9a4cd16593d43a7b9495ca412d30
#
_cell.length_a   1.000
_cell.length_b   1.000
_cell.length_c   1.000
_cell.angle_alpha   90.00
_cell.angle_beta   90.00
_cell.angle_gamma   90.00
#
_symmetry.space_group_name_H-M   'P 1'
#
loop_
_entity.id
_entity.type
_entity.pdbx_description
1 polymer ?
#
loop_
_entity_poly.entity_id
_entity_poly.type
_entity_poly.pdbx_seq_one_letter_code
_entity_poly.pdbx_strand_id
1 'polypeptide(L)'
;MVEIRLMRTKEGENPSVAARRLLASALETAYGIPAASCLVEKDEKGKPCLAGRPDLHISISHSGPYAACAFGDKSVGIDIEMWRTHPKWQRIVDKMHPRERKAMTRLCGGTISRDTAEPVRQFCDLWVRKESFLKAVGEGLRLSLDAFDTTGDMVIQELREGHWYMKSWQLPDEALSVAVCGQEELDFSRLVW
;
A
#
# COMPACT_ATOMS: atom_id res chain seq x y z
N MET A 1 11.77 2.18 12.63
CA MET A 1 10.34 1.99 13.06
C MET A 1 9.42 2.59 12.00
N VAL A 2 8.35 1.86 11.59
CA VAL A 2 7.41 2.35 10.57
C VAL A 2 6.20 3.01 11.24
N GLU A 3 5.88 4.22 10.81
CA GLU A 3 4.66 4.93 11.19
C GLU A 3 3.67 4.98 10.02
N ILE A 4 2.37 4.85 10.35
CA ILE A 4 1.28 4.78 9.39
C ILE A 4 0.21 5.78 9.78
N ARG A 5 -0.25 6.57 8.81
CA ARG A 5 -1.37 7.50 8.98
C ARG A 5 -2.38 7.30 7.87
N LEU A 6 -3.64 7.38 8.24
CA LEU A 6 -4.79 7.30 7.35
C LEU A 6 -5.74 8.46 7.67
N MET A 7 -6.39 9.01 6.67
CA MET A 7 -7.39 10.07 6.86
C MET A 7 -8.46 10.03 5.78
N ARG A 8 -9.64 10.54 6.10
CA ARG A 8 -10.63 10.90 5.10
C ARG A 8 -10.33 12.33 4.61
N THR A 9 -10.32 12.51 3.29
CA THR A 9 -10.10 13.82 2.66
C THR A 9 -11.33 14.72 2.84
N LYS A 10 -11.14 16.03 2.75
CA LYS A 10 -12.25 16.99 2.74
C LYS A 10 -13.03 16.88 1.43
N GLU A 11 -14.29 17.24 1.44
CA GLU A 11 -15.10 17.29 0.23
C GLU A 11 -14.46 18.24 -0.80
N GLY A 12 -14.33 17.77 -2.05
CA GLY A 12 -13.69 18.52 -3.14
C GLY A 12 -12.16 18.62 -3.08
N GLU A 13 -11.51 18.10 -2.02
CA GLU A 13 -10.05 18.08 -1.93
C GLU A 13 -9.46 17.03 -2.89
N ASN A 14 -8.40 17.40 -3.61
CA ASN A 14 -7.65 16.44 -4.42
C ASN A 14 -6.95 15.41 -3.52
N PRO A 15 -7.23 14.10 -3.66
CA PRO A 15 -6.70 13.06 -2.76
C PRO A 15 -5.16 12.98 -2.77
N SER A 16 -4.50 13.27 -3.90
CA SER A 16 -3.03 13.28 -3.98
C SER A 16 -2.44 14.45 -3.19
N VAL A 17 -3.11 15.60 -3.16
CA VAL A 17 -2.71 16.76 -2.34
C VAL A 17 -2.95 16.44 -0.86
N ALA A 18 -4.10 15.84 -0.54
CA ALA A 18 -4.43 15.40 0.82
C ALA A 18 -3.39 14.42 1.38
N ALA A 19 -2.94 13.43 0.57
CA ALA A 19 -1.92 12.47 0.98
C ALA A 19 -0.57 13.12 1.30
N ARG A 20 -0.15 14.12 0.52
CA ARG A 20 1.07 14.89 0.80
C ARG A 20 0.96 15.76 2.04
N ARG A 21 -0.19 16.40 2.23
CA ARG A 21 -0.49 17.19 3.44
C ARG A 21 -0.50 16.31 4.69
N LEU A 22 -1.09 15.12 4.60
CA LEU A 22 -1.07 14.12 5.68
C LEU A 22 0.36 13.74 6.05
N LEU A 23 1.18 13.40 5.04
CA LEU A 23 2.59 13.07 5.24
C LEU A 23 3.35 14.22 5.91
N ALA A 24 3.20 15.46 5.42
CA ALA A 24 3.89 16.62 5.98
C ALA A 24 3.52 16.84 7.46
N SER A 25 2.24 16.78 7.80
CA SER A 25 1.77 16.89 9.19
C SER A 25 2.28 15.75 10.07
N ALA A 26 2.33 14.53 9.53
CA ALA A 26 2.83 13.37 10.27
C ALA A 26 4.34 13.46 10.55
N LEU A 27 5.12 13.93 9.57
CA LEU A 27 6.57 14.14 9.73
C LEU A 27 6.90 15.29 10.68
N GLU A 28 6.10 16.35 10.68
CA GLU A 28 6.22 17.43 11.66
C GLU A 28 6.00 16.91 13.09
N THR A 29 4.97 16.09 13.28
CA THR A 29 4.67 15.49 14.59
C THR A 29 5.72 14.50 15.05
N ALA A 30 6.21 13.62 14.14
CA ALA A 30 7.11 12.53 14.52
C ALA A 30 8.59 12.94 14.61
N TYR A 31 9.01 13.84 13.72
CA TYR A 31 10.43 14.20 13.54
C TYR A 31 10.71 15.70 13.69
N GLY A 32 9.69 16.52 13.95
CA GLY A 32 9.85 17.99 14.03
C GLY A 32 10.21 18.64 12.69
N ILE A 33 9.97 17.96 11.56
CA ILE A 33 10.23 18.50 10.22
C ILE A 33 9.09 19.45 9.87
N PRO A 34 9.34 20.77 9.74
CA PRO A 34 8.27 21.71 9.41
C PRO A 34 7.57 21.32 8.10
N ALA A 35 6.25 21.39 8.08
CA ALA A 35 5.47 21.01 6.90
C ALA A 35 5.91 21.76 5.62
N ALA A 36 6.31 23.03 5.74
CA ALA A 36 6.85 23.82 4.64
C ALA A 36 8.19 23.30 4.08
N SER A 37 8.94 22.53 4.86
CA SER A 37 10.22 21.91 4.48
C SER A 37 10.04 20.49 3.94
N CYS A 38 8.84 19.94 3.98
CA CYS A 38 8.53 18.60 3.50
C CYS A 38 8.39 18.59 1.96
N LEU A 39 9.50 18.66 1.25
CA LEU A 39 9.54 18.63 -0.21
C LEU A 39 9.61 17.17 -0.68
N VAL A 40 8.52 16.70 -1.29
CA VAL A 40 8.45 15.36 -1.88
C VAL A 40 8.87 15.41 -3.34
N GLU A 41 9.96 14.76 -3.64
CA GLU A 41 10.52 14.57 -4.98
C GLU A 41 10.28 13.12 -5.45
N LYS A 42 10.75 12.80 -6.64
CA LYS A 42 10.78 11.44 -7.18
C LYS A 42 12.22 11.05 -7.45
N ASP A 43 12.59 9.85 -7.02
CA ASP A 43 13.87 9.26 -7.41
C ASP A 43 13.89 8.88 -8.91
N GLU A 44 15.02 8.35 -9.40
CA GLU A 44 15.22 7.94 -10.80
C GLU A 44 14.21 6.89 -11.27
N LYS A 45 13.61 6.12 -10.33
CA LYS A 45 12.60 5.10 -10.60
C LYS A 45 11.17 5.61 -10.46
N GLY A 46 11.01 6.85 -9.99
CA GLY A 46 9.72 7.50 -9.77
C GLY A 46 9.12 7.26 -8.38
N LYS A 47 9.87 6.63 -7.44
CA LYS A 47 9.44 6.47 -6.04
C LYS A 47 9.51 7.83 -5.33
N PRO A 48 8.47 8.21 -4.57
CA PRO A 48 8.54 9.41 -3.73
C PRO A 48 9.66 9.32 -2.69
N CYS A 49 10.42 10.40 -2.56
CA CYS A 49 11.47 10.59 -1.55
C CYS A 49 11.41 12.01 -0.98
N LEU A 50 12.01 12.23 0.19
CA LEU A 50 12.12 13.55 0.82
C LEU A 50 13.43 14.22 0.39
N ALA A 51 13.32 15.42 -0.15
CA ALA A 51 14.49 16.23 -0.48
C ALA A 51 15.37 16.44 0.77
N GLY A 52 16.67 16.16 0.63
CA GLY A 52 17.64 16.34 1.68
C GLY A 52 17.55 15.36 2.88
N ARG A 53 16.68 14.34 2.80
CA ARG A 53 16.49 13.34 3.86
C ARG A 53 16.53 11.91 3.29
N PRO A 54 17.68 11.44 2.79
CA PRO A 54 17.84 10.09 2.25
C PRO A 54 17.74 8.99 3.33
N ASP A 55 17.86 9.36 4.59
CA ASP A 55 17.72 8.53 5.78
C ASP A 55 16.25 8.20 6.11
N LEU A 56 15.28 8.89 5.48
CA LEU A 56 13.87 8.74 5.78
C LEU A 56 13.10 8.29 4.55
N HIS A 57 12.60 7.07 4.60
CA HIS A 57 11.81 6.48 3.54
C HIS A 57 10.33 6.82 3.72
N ILE A 58 9.68 7.19 2.62
CA ILE A 58 8.26 7.56 2.61
C ILE A 58 7.48 6.78 1.56
N SER A 59 6.19 6.60 1.82
CA SER A 59 5.23 6.11 0.84
C SER A 59 3.88 6.77 1.04
N ILE A 60 3.17 7.07 -0.04
CA ILE A 60 1.85 7.67 -0.03
C ILE A 60 0.90 6.90 -0.93
N SER A 61 -0.37 6.87 -0.54
CA SER A 61 -1.45 6.31 -1.36
C SER A 61 -2.75 7.06 -1.15
N HIS A 62 -3.67 6.92 -2.10
CA HIS A 62 -5.03 7.44 -1.99
C HIS A 62 -5.99 6.60 -2.81
N SER A 63 -7.22 6.43 -2.31
CA SER A 63 -8.32 5.81 -3.06
C SER A 63 -9.65 6.41 -2.61
N GLY A 64 -10.46 6.89 -3.58
CA GLY A 64 -11.69 7.63 -3.28
C GLY A 64 -11.43 8.81 -2.34
N PRO A 65 -12.20 8.94 -1.24
CA PRO A 65 -12.04 10.01 -0.27
C PRO A 65 -10.99 9.71 0.82
N TYR A 66 -10.09 8.77 0.61
CA TYR A 66 -9.10 8.38 1.61
C TYR A 66 -7.68 8.66 1.12
N ALA A 67 -6.83 9.08 2.04
CA ALA A 67 -5.41 9.27 1.85
C ALA A 67 -4.63 8.59 2.96
N ALA A 68 -3.49 8.00 2.62
CA ALA A 68 -2.62 7.31 3.55
C ALA A 68 -1.16 7.65 3.30
N CYS A 69 -0.35 7.61 4.35
CA CYS A 69 1.09 7.64 4.25
C CYS A 69 1.73 6.66 5.25
N ALA A 70 2.91 6.18 4.87
CA ALA A 70 3.81 5.44 5.75
C ALA A 70 5.22 6.01 5.61
N PHE A 71 5.98 6.02 6.70
CA PHE A 71 7.37 6.48 6.71
C PHE A 71 8.18 5.79 7.81
N GLY A 72 9.50 5.72 7.63
CA GLY A 72 10.42 5.07 8.56
C GLY A 72 11.86 5.10 8.08
N ASP A 73 12.75 4.53 8.90
CA ASP A 73 14.21 4.54 8.68
C ASP A 73 14.66 3.52 7.63
N LYS A 74 13.79 2.63 7.22
CA LYS A 74 14.02 1.64 6.16
C LYS A 74 12.92 1.68 5.10
N SER A 75 13.18 1.02 3.99
CA SER A 75 12.27 1.01 2.86
C SER A 75 10.86 0.56 3.25
N VAL A 76 9.88 1.36 2.87
CA VAL A 76 8.46 1.16 3.20
C VAL A 76 7.58 1.48 1.99
N GLY A 77 6.45 0.79 1.90
CA GLY A 77 5.39 1.05 0.93
C GLY A 77 4.02 0.89 1.57
N ILE A 78 3.11 1.78 1.26
CA ILE A 78 1.70 1.71 1.67
C ILE A 78 0.81 1.75 0.45
N ASP A 79 -0.26 0.96 0.47
CA ASP A 79 -1.34 1.09 -0.49
C ASP A 79 -2.71 0.99 0.16
N ILE A 80 -3.67 1.70 -0.40
CA ILE A 80 -5.07 1.65 -0.01
C ILE A 80 -5.96 1.57 -1.25
N GLU A 81 -7.03 0.76 -1.19
CA GLU A 81 -8.01 0.65 -2.27
C GLU A 81 -9.42 0.48 -1.71
N MET A 82 -10.33 1.33 -2.18
CA MET A 82 -11.76 1.17 -1.92
C MET A 82 -12.31 -0.08 -2.60
N TRP A 83 -13.25 -0.75 -1.94
CA TRP A 83 -13.93 -1.91 -2.50
C TRP A 83 -14.88 -1.48 -3.61
N ARG A 84 -14.36 -1.48 -4.81
CA ARG A 84 -15.12 -1.17 -6.01
C ARG A 84 -14.76 -2.15 -7.12
N THR A 85 -15.73 -2.46 -7.94
CA THR A 85 -15.51 -3.33 -9.09
C THR A 85 -14.53 -2.68 -10.07
N HIS A 86 -13.43 -3.36 -10.34
CA HIS A 86 -12.47 -2.96 -11.38
C HIS A 86 -12.72 -3.82 -12.63
N PRO A 87 -12.99 -3.24 -13.82
CA PRO A 87 -13.43 -4.02 -14.99
C PRO A 87 -12.42 -5.06 -15.48
N LYS A 88 -11.18 -4.98 -15.08
CA LYS A 88 -10.09 -5.88 -15.48
C LYS A 88 -9.48 -6.70 -14.33
N TRP A 89 -10.12 -6.74 -13.17
CA TRP A 89 -9.52 -7.35 -11.99
C TRP A 89 -9.17 -8.85 -12.18
N GLN A 90 -9.99 -9.61 -12.92
CA GLN A 90 -9.70 -11.01 -13.22
C GLN A 90 -8.40 -11.16 -14.01
N ARG A 91 -8.16 -10.30 -15.02
CA ARG A 91 -6.92 -10.30 -15.80
C ARG A 91 -5.69 -9.93 -14.95
N ILE A 92 -5.90 -9.14 -13.92
CA ILE A 92 -4.84 -8.80 -12.96
C ILE A 92 -4.55 -10.02 -12.09
N VAL A 93 -5.58 -10.69 -11.55
CA VAL A 93 -5.45 -11.93 -10.78
C VAL A 93 -4.73 -13.01 -11.58
N ASP A 94 -5.04 -13.16 -12.87
CA ASP A 94 -4.38 -14.16 -13.75
C ASP A 94 -2.85 -13.96 -13.85
N LYS A 95 -2.37 -12.74 -13.59
CA LYS A 95 -0.95 -12.38 -13.59
C LYS A 95 -0.30 -12.43 -12.20
N MET A 96 -1.05 -12.68 -11.15
CA MET A 96 -0.53 -12.78 -9.79
C MET A 96 0.18 -14.11 -9.55
N HIS A 97 0.89 -14.20 -8.43
CA HIS A 97 1.58 -15.43 -8.02
C HIS A 97 0.60 -16.62 -7.89
N PRO A 98 1.01 -17.87 -8.23
CA PRO A 98 0.12 -19.04 -8.20
C PRO A 98 -0.62 -19.26 -6.87
N ARG A 99 0.02 -18.96 -5.73
CA ARG A 99 -0.60 -19.06 -4.39
C ARG A 99 -1.74 -18.07 -4.22
N GLU A 100 -1.58 -16.84 -4.72
CA GLU A 100 -2.60 -15.80 -4.66
C GLU A 100 -3.79 -16.12 -5.55
N ARG A 101 -3.54 -16.61 -6.77
CA ARG A 101 -4.60 -17.10 -7.67
C ARG A 101 -5.40 -18.22 -7.01
N LYS A 102 -4.70 -19.18 -6.37
CA LYS A 102 -5.35 -20.27 -5.64
C LYS A 102 -6.18 -19.78 -4.45
N ALA A 103 -5.68 -18.78 -3.71
CA ALA A 103 -6.43 -18.15 -2.62
C ALA A 103 -7.72 -17.50 -3.14
N MET A 104 -7.64 -16.70 -4.21
CA MET A 104 -8.82 -16.11 -4.86
C MET A 104 -9.84 -17.15 -5.32
N THR A 105 -9.40 -18.24 -5.98
CA THR A 105 -10.31 -19.30 -6.46
C THR A 105 -11.02 -20.00 -5.30
N ARG A 106 -10.34 -20.23 -4.18
CA ARG A 106 -10.94 -20.86 -2.98
C ARG A 106 -12.01 -19.97 -2.34
N LEU A 107 -11.72 -18.68 -2.21
CA LEU A 107 -12.61 -17.72 -1.58
C LEU A 107 -13.86 -17.46 -2.43
N CYS A 108 -13.75 -17.60 -3.75
CA CYS A 108 -14.86 -17.42 -4.68
C CYS A 108 -15.68 -18.71 -4.94
N GLY A 109 -15.43 -19.80 -4.17
CA GLY A 109 -16.18 -21.06 -4.30
C GLY A 109 -16.07 -21.73 -5.68
N GLY A 110 -14.95 -21.50 -6.39
CA GLY A 110 -14.68 -22.07 -7.72
C GLY A 110 -15.31 -21.31 -8.89
N THR A 111 -16.29 -20.43 -8.64
CA THR A 111 -16.89 -19.57 -9.68
C THR A 111 -16.82 -18.12 -9.21
N ILE A 112 -16.02 -17.33 -9.90
CA ILE A 112 -15.87 -15.91 -9.59
C ILE A 112 -17.08 -15.17 -10.18
N SER A 113 -18.17 -15.06 -9.40
CA SER A 113 -19.29 -14.23 -9.75
C SER A 113 -18.93 -12.75 -9.62
N ARG A 114 -19.31 -11.94 -10.61
CA ARG A 114 -19.08 -10.48 -10.60
C ARG A 114 -20.01 -9.74 -9.64
N ASP A 115 -21.05 -10.41 -9.15
CA ASP A 115 -22.18 -9.79 -8.46
C ASP A 115 -22.12 -9.91 -6.95
N THR A 116 -21.03 -10.49 -6.40
CA THR A 116 -20.83 -10.63 -4.96
C THR A 116 -19.75 -9.71 -4.45
N ALA A 117 -20.00 -9.06 -3.32
CA ALA A 117 -19.05 -8.10 -2.71
C ALA A 117 -17.74 -8.78 -2.25
N GLU A 118 -17.81 -10.08 -1.90
CA GLU A 118 -16.67 -10.82 -1.34
C GLU A 118 -15.47 -10.95 -2.30
N PRO A 119 -15.62 -11.36 -3.58
CA PRO A 119 -14.51 -11.38 -4.52
C PRO A 119 -13.85 -10.02 -4.74
N VAL A 120 -14.64 -8.94 -4.74
CA VAL A 120 -14.12 -7.57 -4.88
C VAL A 120 -13.25 -7.21 -3.68
N ARG A 121 -13.73 -7.50 -2.47
CA ARG A 121 -13.01 -7.25 -1.22
C ARG A 121 -11.68 -8.01 -1.18
N GLN A 122 -11.71 -9.30 -1.52
CA GLN A 122 -10.52 -10.15 -1.55
C GLN A 122 -9.51 -9.71 -2.61
N PHE A 123 -10.00 -9.32 -3.77
CA PHE A 123 -9.15 -8.74 -4.81
C PHE A 123 -8.48 -7.45 -4.32
N CYS A 124 -9.22 -6.52 -3.72
CA CYS A 124 -8.67 -5.28 -3.20
C CYS A 124 -7.63 -5.54 -2.11
N ASP A 125 -7.85 -6.52 -1.21
CA ASP A 125 -6.87 -6.89 -0.19
C ASP A 125 -5.57 -7.41 -0.84
N LEU A 126 -5.64 -8.36 -1.77
CA LEU A 126 -4.46 -8.83 -2.49
C LEU A 126 -3.78 -7.72 -3.31
N TRP A 127 -4.56 -6.86 -3.93
CA TRP A 127 -4.04 -5.76 -4.73
C TRP A 127 -3.24 -4.76 -3.91
N VAL A 128 -3.78 -4.29 -2.78
CA VAL A 128 -3.05 -3.36 -1.90
C VAL A 128 -1.77 -4.00 -1.34
N ARG A 129 -1.76 -5.31 -1.08
CA ARG A 129 -0.57 -6.05 -0.66
C ARG A 129 0.50 -6.06 -1.76
N LYS A 130 0.11 -6.35 -3.01
CA LYS A 130 1.01 -6.28 -4.17
C LYS A 130 1.59 -4.88 -4.36
N GLU A 131 0.73 -3.87 -4.42
CA GLU A 131 1.13 -2.47 -4.62
C GLU A 131 2.00 -1.95 -3.47
N SER A 132 1.72 -2.31 -2.22
CA SER A 132 2.55 -1.89 -1.09
C SER A 132 3.98 -2.44 -1.19
N PHE A 133 4.16 -3.71 -1.60
CA PHE A 133 5.49 -4.26 -1.87
C PHE A 133 6.18 -3.56 -3.04
N LEU A 134 5.49 -3.36 -4.17
CA LEU A 134 6.04 -2.65 -5.34
C LEU A 134 6.48 -1.23 -5.00
N LYS A 135 5.70 -0.52 -4.17
CA LYS A 135 6.05 0.81 -3.65
C LYS A 135 7.23 0.75 -2.69
N ALA A 136 7.29 -0.27 -1.84
CA ALA A 136 8.41 -0.46 -0.91
C ALA A 136 9.73 -0.65 -1.66
N VAL A 137 9.77 -1.53 -2.68
CA VAL A 137 10.98 -1.78 -3.47
C VAL A 137 11.27 -0.67 -4.50
N GLY A 138 10.28 0.17 -4.84
CA GLY A 138 10.45 1.30 -5.76
C GLY A 138 10.53 0.91 -7.24
N GLU A 139 10.12 -0.31 -7.60
CA GLU A 139 10.20 -0.78 -9.01
C GLU A 139 8.87 -0.57 -9.78
N GLY A 140 7.78 -0.31 -9.06
CA GLY A 140 6.46 -0.24 -9.68
C GLY A 140 6.13 -1.51 -10.47
N LEU A 141 5.32 -1.38 -11.51
CA LEU A 141 4.91 -2.51 -12.37
C LEU A 141 6.02 -3.04 -13.30
N ARG A 142 7.28 -2.68 -13.10
CA ARG A 142 8.42 -3.29 -13.79
C ARG A 142 8.68 -4.71 -13.27
N LEU A 143 8.32 -4.99 -12.01
CA LEU A 143 8.33 -6.33 -11.47
C LEU A 143 7.07 -7.08 -11.91
N SER A 144 7.25 -8.31 -12.37
CA SER A 144 6.12 -9.18 -12.68
C SER A 144 5.36 -9.56 -11.41
N LEU A 145 4.03 -9.51 -11.47
CA LEU A 145 3.18 -9.79 -10.31
C LEU A 145 3.23 -11.25 -9.85
N ASP A 146 3.67 -12.18 -10.71
CA ASP A 146 3.83 -13.60 -10.38
C ASP A 146 5.17 -13.92 -9.71
N ALA A 147 6.12 -12.99 -9.74
CA ALA A 147 7.48 -13.19 -9.21
C ALA A 147 7.58 -13.12 -7.69
N PHE A 148 6.50 -12.76 -6.99
CA PHE A 148 6.48 -12.67 -5.53
C PHE A 148 5.10 -12.99 -4.96
N ASP A 149 5.06 -13.54 -3.74
CA ASP A 149 3.85 -13.94 -3.03
C ASP A 149 3.64 -13.06 -1.79
N THR A 150 2.47 -12.46 -1.68
CA THR A 150 2.08 -11.57 -0.59
C THR A 150 0.99 -12.14 0.29
N THR A 151 0.69 -13.44 0.23
CA THR A 151 -0.40 -14.05 1.02
C THR A 151 -0.11 -14.15 2.51
N GLY A 152 1.18 -14.18 2.90
CA GLY A 152 1.62 -14.26 4.30
C GLY A 152 1.99 -12.90 4.91
N ASP A 153 2.42 -12.92 6.18
CA ASP A 153 2.95 -11.74 6.89
C ASP A 153 4.40 -11.39 6.47
N MET A 154 5.01 -12.24 5.65
CA MET A 154 6.27 -11.99 4.96
C MET A 154 6.09 -12.22 3.46
N VAL A 155 6.69 -11.36 2.66
CA VAL A 155 6.69 -11.51 1.20
C VAL A 155 7.70 -12.59 0.82
N ILE A 156 7.25 -13.61 0.10
CA ILE A 156 8.12 -14.65 -0.44
C ILE A 156 8.60 -14.20 -1.83
N GLN A 157 9.90 -13.96 -1.97
CA GLN A 157 10.50 -13.45 -3.20
C GLN A 157 12.01 -13.71 -3.22
N GLU A 158 12.59 -13.75 -4.43
CA GLU A 158 14.03 -13.88 -4.67
C GLU A 158 14.61 -12.65 -5.41
N LEU A 159 13.82 -11.58 -5.50
CA LEU A 159 14.13 -10.43 -6.33
C LEU A 159 14.98 -9.37 -5.60
N ARG A 160 14.94 -9.36 -4.27
CA ARG A 160 15.59 -8.37 -3.42
C ARG A 160 16.14 -9.01 -2.17
N GLU A 161 17.29 -8.55 -1.73
CA GLU A 161 17.88 -8.94 -0.45
C GLU A 161 17.03 -8.50 0.74
N GLY A 162 17.15 -9.25 1.82
CA GLY A 162 16.49 -8.98 3.09
C GLY A 162 15.06 -9.50 3.17
N HIS A 163 14.49 -9.38 4.36
CA HIS A 163 13.13 -9.76 4.67
C HIS A 163 12.19 -8.58 4.42
N TRP A 164 11.00 -8.88 3.90
CA TRP A 164 9.96 -7.90 3.66
C TRP A 164 8.72 -8.34 4.41
N TYR A 165 8.36 -7.57 5.41
CA TYR A 165 7.20 -7.80 6.26
C TYR A 165 5.97 -7.14 5.64
N MET A 166 4.83 -7.81 5.77
CA MET A 166 3.56 -7.40 5.17
C MET A 166 2.46 -7.40 6.21
N LYS A 167 1.66 -6.37 6.21
CA LYS A 167 0.40 -6.35 6.97
C LYS A 167 -0.69 -5.68 6.15
N SER A 168 -1.90 -6.22 6.27
CA SER A 168 -3.09 -5.59 5.69
C SER A 168 -4.25 -5.57 6.67
N TRP A 169 -5.14 -4.61 6.44
CA TRP A 169 -6.39 -4.42 7.19
C TRP A 169 -7.53 -4.24 6.20
N GLN A 170 -8.64 -4.83 6.53
CA GLN A 170 -9.92 -4.53 5.90
C GLN A 170 -10.72 -3.67 6.86
N LEU A 171 -11.19 -2.53 6.38
CA LEU A 171 -11.98 -1.55 7.11
C LEU A 171 -13.41 -1.57 6.53
N PRO A 172 -14.31 -2.42 7.08
CA PRO A 172 -15.62 -2.66 6.45
C PRO A 172 -16.52 -1.43 6.40
N ASP A 173 -16.49 -0.58 7.44
CA ASP A 173 -17.32 0.62 7.53
C ASP A 173 -16.95 1.65 6.46
N GLU A 174 -15.70 1.64 6.03
CA GLU A 174 -15.15 2.51 4.97
C GLU A 174 -15.13 1.83 3.59
N ALA A 175 -15.46 0.53 3.53
CA ALA A 175 -15.29 -0.31 2.34
C ALA A 175 -13.87 -0.16 1.75
N LEU A 176 -12.83 -0.29 2.60
CA LEU A 176 -11.45 0.02 2.27
C LEU A 176 -10.52 -1.13 2.68
N SER A 177 -9.57 -1.46 1.81
CA SER A 177 -8.40 -2.29 2.13
C SER A 177 -7.16 -1.40 2.25
N VAL A 178 -6.31 -1.72 3.21
CA VAL A 178 -5.03 -1.03 3.48
C VAL A 178 -3.94 -2.08 3.59
N ALA A 179 -2.77 -1.87 3.00
CA ALA A 179 -1.60 -2.71 3.24
C ALA A 179 -0.32 -1.88 3.36
N VAL A 180 0.57 -2.36 4.21
CA VAL A 180 1.91 -1.81 4.39
C VAL A 180 2.93 -2.92 4.23
N CYS A 181 4.01 -2.63 3.52
CA CYS A 181 5.16 -3.49 3.37
C CYS A 181 6.43 -2.75 3.77
N GLY A 182 7.32 -3.39 4.52
CA GLY A 182 8.58 -2.78 4.96
C GLY A 182 9.67 -3.79 5.28
N GLN A 183 10.91 -3.31 5.36
CA GLN A 183 12.09 -4.12 5.74
C GLN A 183 12.28 -4.26 7.26
N GLU A 184 11.42 -3.65 8.04
CA GLU A 184 11.36 -3.83 9.50
C GLU A 184 10.10 -4.58 9.87
N GLU A 185 10.16 -5.36 10.95
CA GLU A 185 8.97 -5.92 11.55
C GLU A 185 8.02 -4.77 11.93
N LEU A 186 6.81 -4.85 11.39
CA LEU A 186 5.84 -3.77 11.50
C LEU A 186 5.15 -3.84 12.86
N ASP A 187 5.33 -2.84 13.71
CA ASP A 187 4.54 -2.68 14.93
C ASP A 187 3.16 -2.08 14.58
N PHE A 188 2.15 -2.92 14.67
CA PHE A 188 0.80 -2.67 14.18
C PHE A 188 -0.10 -1.91 15.16
N SER A 189 0.38 -1.58 16.34
CA SER A 189 -0.34 -0.73 17.31
C SER A 189 -0.49 0.72 16.83
N ARG A 190 0.03 1.07 15.65
CA ARG A 190 0.23 2.45 15.20
C ARG A 190 -0.49 2.85 13.92
N LEU A 191 -1.56 2.15 13.52
CA LEU A 191 -2.47 2.73 12.53
C LEU A 191 -3.25 3.86 13.21
N VAL A 192 -2.89 5.09 12.91
CA VAL A 192 -3.55 6.30 13.44
C VAL A 192 -4.45 6.91 12.35
N TRP A 193 -5.72 7.09 12.73
CA TRP A 193 -6.73 7.83 11.94
C TRP A 193 -6.60 9.32 12.16
#